data_80cf98fdead5284a306d341f5ac5eae4
#
_entry.id   80cf98fdead5284a306d341f5ac5eae4
#
_cell.length_a   1.000
_cell.length_b   1.000
_cell.length_c   1.000
_cell.angle_alpha   90.00
_cell.angle_beta   90.00
_cell.angle_gamma   90.00
#
_symmetry.space_group_name_H-M   'P 1'
#
loop_
_entity.id
_entity.type
_entity.pdbx_description
1 polymer ?
#
loop_
_entity_poly.entity_id
_entity_poly.type
_entity_poly.pdbx_seq_one_letter_code
_entity_poly.pdbx_strand_id
1 'polypeptide(L)'
;MDQDALAAYRRRIGDDGPLDVTEATLRRLHRRHVLAVPFENLDVVRRVPVSIEPAASFAKIVERGRGGWCFEMNGLFGEALRAAGFRVDLVGATVGESAPGELNHLALLVHLDSPWLADVGFGFGPLEPIALREGETTFAAGTFRLSRNGNLWIFETPGEGPGYVFTTQPRERNAFEPANLRLQSDGASPFTSGPFVARALEDGYLALHNAEFVRRRGDDTVERRTLRDGDEFRALLVERFGLPAALEV
;
A
#
# COMPACT_ATOMS: atom_id res chain seq x y z
N MET A 1 2.76 -11.48 14.90
CA MET A 1 2.87 -12.57 13.89
C MET A 1 3.88 -13.59 14.39
N ASP A 2 3.57 -14.89 14.39
CA ASP A 2 4.52 -15.95 14.71
C ASP A 2 5.39 -16.35 13.50
N GLN A 3 6.33 -17.30 13.66
CA GLN A 3 7.27 -17.68 12.62
C GLN A 3 6.61 -18.43 11.46
N ASP A 4 5.56 -19.22 11.70
CA ASP A 4 4.84 -19.95 10.66
C ASP A 4 4.05 -18.96 9.78
N ALA A 5 3.38 -17.99 10.40
CA ALA A 5 2.69 -16.92 9.68
C ALA A 5 3.68 -16.02 8.91
N LEU A 6 4.86 -15.72 9.46
CA LEU A 6 5.91 -15.00 8.74
C LEU A 6 6.39 -15.79 7.51
N ALA A 7 6.60 -17.10 7.66
CA ALA A 7 6.98 -17.96 6.54
C ALA A 7 5.88 -18.01 5.45
N ALA A 8 4.60 -18.06 5.84
CA ALA A 8 3.47 -18.01 4.91
C ALA A 8 3.38 -16.64 4.18
N TYR A 9 3.54 -15.53 4.92
CA TYR A 9 3.61 -14.19 4.35
C TYR A 9 4.75 -14.08 3.33
N ARG A 10 5.96 -14.57 3.66
CA ARG A 10 7.11 -14.55 2.74
C ARG A 10 6.84 -15.35 1.47
N ARG A 11 6.22 -16.53 1.59
CA ARG A 11 5.79 -17.30 0.39
C ARG A 11 4.82 -16.50 -0.48
N ARG A 12 3.86 -15.77 0.14
CA ARG A 12 2.88 -14.93 -0.57
C ARG A 12 3.56 -13.83 -1.40
N ILE A 13 4.62 -13.23 -0.88
CA ILE A 13 5.36 -12.17 -1.58
C ILE A 13 6.55 -12.69 -2.42
N GLY A 14 6.77 -14.01 -2.45
CA GLY A 14 7.87 -14.63 -3.20
C GLY A 14 9.25 -14.30 -2.64
N ASP A 15 9.38 -14.17 -1.30
CA ASP A 15 10.67 -13.91 -0.64
C ASP A 15 11.22 -15.16 0.04
N ASP A 16 12.48 -15.49 -0.26
CA ASP A 16 13.25 -16.59 0.32
C ASP A 16 14.64 -16.15 0.86
N GLY A 17 14.93 -14.85 0.81
CA GLY A 17 16.23 -14.32 1.24
C GLY A 17 16.43 -14.33 2.76
N PRO A 18 17.61 -13.98 3.25
CA PRO A 18 17.91 -13.92 4.68
C PRO A 18 17.07 -12.83 5.39
N LEU A 19 16.84 -13.00 6.70
CA LEU A 19 16.04 -12.06 7.51
C LEU A 19 16.88 -11.21 8.48
N ASP A 20 18.14 -10.95 8.14
CA ASP A 20 18.96 -10.04 8.94
C ASP A 20 18.34 -8.64 8.96
N VAL A 21 18.41 -7.96 10.11
CA VAL A 21 17.88 -6.60 10.27
C VAL A 21 18.81 -5.60 9.59
N THR A 22 18.65 -5.47 8.27
CA THR A 22 19.49 -4.63 7.41
C THR A 22 18.64 -3.81 6.43
N GLU A 23 19.21 -2.74 5.89
CA GLU A 23 18.60 -1.97 4.80
C GLU A 23 18.29 -2.86 3.59
N ALA A 24 19.20 -3.74 3.20
CA ALA A 24 19.01 -4.63 2.05
C ALA A 24 17.79 -5.56 2.25
N THR A 25 17.61 -6.09 3.44
CA THR A 25 16.43 -6.91 3.77
C THR A 25 15.15 -6.08 3.77
N LEU A 26 15.16 -4.88 4.35
CA LEU A 26 14.00 -3.97 4.33
C LEU A 26 13.58 -3.63 2.89
N ARG A 27 14.53 -3.22 2.04
CA ARG A 27 14.28 -2.91 0.62
C ARG A 27 13.70 -4.11 -0.13
N ARG A 28 14.29 -5.29 0.06
CA ARG A 28 13.83 -6.52 -0.59
C ARG A 28 12.41 -6.89 -0.17
N LEU A 29 12.10 -6.92 1.11
CA LEU A 29 10.76 -7.26 1.60
C LEU A 29 9.70 -6.25 1.13
N HIS A 30 10.00 -4.96 1.17
CA HIS A 30 9.11 -3.91 0.66
C HIS A 30 8.83 -4.10 -0.83
N ARG A 31 9.88 -4.21 -1.64
CA ARG A 31 9.77 -4.41 -3.09
C ARG A 31 8.98 -5.67 -3.44
N ARG A 32 9.26 -6.80 -2.77
CA ARG A 32 8.53 -8.05 -2.96
C ARG A 32 7.05 -7.89 -2.62
N HIS A 33 6.73 -7.18 -1.54
CA HIS A 33 5.33 -6.93 -1.15
C HIS A 33 4.58 -6.14 -2.23
N VAL A 34 5.08 -4.97 -2.62
CA VAL A 34 4.35 -4.09 -3.56
C VAL A 34 4.20 -4.69 -4.96
N LEU A 35 5.13 -5.55 -5.39
CA LEU A 35 5.04 -6.28 -6.66
C LEU A 35 4.05 -7.46 -6.60
N ALA A 36 3.89 -8.08 -5.44
CA ALA A 36 3.07 -9.28 -5.27
C ALA A 36 1.64 -9.00 -4.81
N VAL A 37 1.42 -7.94 -4.04
CA VAL A 37 0.14 -7.63 -3.39
C VAL A 37 -0.44 -6.35 -3.99
N PRO A 38 -1.54 -6.43 -4.76
CA PRO A 38 -2.18 -5.24 -5.30
C PRO A 38 -2.90 -4.44 -4.20
N PHE A 39 -2.93 -3.11 -4.35
CA PHE A 39 -3.87 -2.27 -3.61
C PHE A 39 -5.28 -2.49 -4.17
N GLU A 40 -6.31 -2.68 -3.31
CA GLU A 40 -7.69 -2.81 -3.78
C GLU A 40 -8.71 -2.46 -2.69
N ASN A 41 -9.85 -1.92 -3.13
CA ASN A 41 -10.98 -1.57 -2.28
C ASN A 41 -12.23 -2.42 -2.55
N LEU A 42 -12.10 -3.59 -3.16
CA LEU A 42 -13.23 -4.37 -3.67
C LEU A 42 -14.20 -4.81 -2.56
N ASP A 43 -13.72 -5.09 -1.34
CA ASP A 43 -14.58 -5.39 -0.21
C ASP A 43 -15.41 -4.16 0.21
N VAL A 44 -14.83 -2.96 0.17
CA VAL A 44 -15.55 -1.70 0.45
C VAL A 44 -16.68 -1.47 -0.54
N VAL A 45 -16.41 -1.63 -1.84
CA VAL A 45 -17.41 -1.49 -2.91
C VAL A 45 -18.55 -2.49 -2.73
N ARG A 46 -18.24 -3.71 -2.29
CA ARG A 46 -19.21 -4.77 -1.99
C ARG A 46 -19.88 -4.61 -0.62
N ARG A 47 -19.53 -3.59 0.14
CA ARG A 47 -20.01 -3.36 1.51
C ARG A 47 -19.69 -4.52 2.47
N VAL A 48 -18.59 -5.20 2.24
CA VAL A 48 -18.01 -6.16 3.16
C VAL A 48 -17.08 -5.39 4.10
N PRO A 49 -17.31 -5.46 5.42
CA PRO A 49 -16.52 -4.70 6.38
C PRO A 49 -15.02 -5.05 6.31
N VAL A 50 -14.18 -4.04 6.25
CA VAL A 50 -12.72 -4.18 6.28
C VAL A 50 -12.21 -3.87 7.68
N SER A 51 -11.45 -4.82 8.24
CA SER A 51 -10.86 -4.71 9.57
C SER A 51 -9.38 -4.32 9.49
N ILE A 52 -8.93 -3.49 10.44
CA ILE A 52 -7.51 -3.14 10.60
C ILE A 52 -6.72 -4.19 11.40
N GLU A 53 -7.39 -5.26 11.88
CA GLU A 53 -6.74 -6.29 12.66
C GLU A 53 -5.81 -7.15 11.80
N PRO A 54 -4.56 -7.39 12.25
CA PRO A 54 -3.57 -8.12 11.45
C PRO A 54 -3.99 -9.52 11.06
N ALA A 55 -4.75 -10.21 11.93
CA ALA A 55 -5.27 -11.54 11.62
C ALA A 55 -6.26 -11.52 10.44
N ALA A 56 -7.11 -10.50 10.36
CA ALA A 56 -8.04 -10.33 9.24
C ALA A 56 -7.29 -10.00 7.93
N SER A 57 -6.32 -9.09 8.00
CA SER A 57 -5.45 -8.74 6.87
C SER A 57 -4.63 -9.95 6.40
N PHE A 58 -4.11 -10.75 7.33
CA PHE A 58 -3.38 -11.98 7.01
C PHE A 58 -4.27 -12.99 6.27
N ALA A 59 -5.45 -13.27 6.82
CA ALA A 59 -6.42 -14.18 6.19
C ALA A 59 -6.81 -13.70 4.78
N LYS A 60 -6.98 -12.38 4.56
CA LYS A 60 -7.32 -11.83 3.25
C LYS A 60 -6.13 -11.88 2.28
N ILE A 61 -4.99 -11.29 2.67
CA ILE A 61 -3.86 -11.07 1.76
C ILE A 61 -3.04 -12.35 1.56
N VAL A 62 -2.79 -13.11 2.64
CA VAL A 62 -1.89 -14.28 2.58
C VAL A 62 -2.66 -15.55 2.24
N GLU A 63 -3.73 -15.87 2.98
CA GLU A 63 -4.42 -17.15 2.81
C GLU A 63 -5.33 -17.16 1.58
N ARG A 64 -6.07 -16.05 1.32
CA ARG A 64 -6.97 -15.94 0.15
C ARG A 64 -6.31 -15.34 -1.08
N GLY A 65 -5.03 -14.93 -1.01
CA GLY A 65 -4.32 -14.37 -2.16
C GLY A 65 -4.85 -13.02 -2.67
N ARG A 66 -5.64 -12.31 -1.85
CA ARG A 66 -6.22 -11.01 -2.15
C ARG A 66 -5.19 -9.89 -2.06
N GLY A 67 -5.62 -8.68 -2.41
CA GLY A 67 -4.97 -7.43 -2.06
C GLY A 67 -5.55 -6.82 -0.79
N GLY A 68 -5.32 -5.54 -0.61
CA GLY A 68 -5.90 -4.75 0.47
C GLY A 68 -5.65 -3.26 0.26
N TRP A 69 -6.17 -2.43 1.15
CA TRP A 69 -5.85 -1.00 1.17
C TRP A 69 -4.81 -0.65 2.24
N CYS A 70 -4.49 0.64 2.41
CA CYS A 70 -3.37 1.09 3.23
C CYS A 70 -3.34 0.49 4.65
N PHE A 71 -4.49 0.43 5.34
CA PHE A 71 -4.55 -0.08 6.71
C PHE A 71 -4.27 -1.58 6.80
N GLU A 72 -4.75 -2.36 5.82
CA GLU A 72 -4.50 -3.81 5.75
C GLU A 72 -3.06 -4.10 5.34
N MET A 73 -2.58 -3.47 4.25
CA MET A 73 -1.25 -3.74 3.68
C MET A 73 -0.13 -3.29 4.61
N ASN A 74 -0.14 -2.03 5.05
CA ASN A 74 0.88 -1.51 5.96
C ASN A 74 0.77 -2.14 7.36
N GLY A 75 -0.45 -2.40 7.84
CA GLY A 75 -0.67 -3.13 9.09
C GLY A 75 -0.02 -4.51 9.07
N LEU A 76 -0.26 -5.30 8.03
CA LEU A 76 0.32 -6.63 7.85
C LEU A 76 1.84 -6.57 7.65
N PHE A 77 2.33 -5.66 6.82
CA PHE A 77 3.75 -5.48 6.55
C PHE A 77 4.53 -5.09 7.82
N GLY A 78 3.98 -4.18 8.63
CA GLY A 78 4.54 -3.81 9.92
C GLY A 78 4.69 -5.00 10.87
N GLU A 79 3.68 -5.89 10.93
CA GLU A 79 3.75 -7.14 11.72
C GLU A 79 4.80 -8.12 11.17
N ALA A 80 4.92 -8.23 9.84
CA ALA A 80 5.94 -9.07 9.22
C ALA A 80 7.36 -8.57 9.50
N LEU A 81 7.58 -7.26 9.41
CA LEU A 81 8.86 -6.63 9.75
C LEU A 81 9.21 -6.81 11.23
N ARG A 82 8.25 -6.64 12.15
CA ARG A 82 8.48 -6.88 13.60
C ARG A 82 8.83 -8.34 13.86
N ALA A 83 8.13 -9.28 13.22
CA ALA A 83 8.43 -10.72 13.35
C ALA A 83 9.81 -11.08 12.77
N ALA A 84 10.31 -10.32 11.79
CA ALA A 84 11.67 -10.41 11.26
C ALA A 84 12.72 -9.67 12.10
N GLY A 85 12.31 -9.04 13.24
CA GLY A 85 13.22 -8.38 14.18
C GLY A 85 13.40 -6.88 13.99
N PHE A 86 12.72 -6.25 13.03
CA PHE A 86 12.81 -4.81 12.83
C PHE A 86 12.02 -4.02 13.91
N ARG A 87 12.53 -2.86 14.31
CA ARG A 87 11.78 -1.90 15.08
C ARG A 87 10.93 -1.04 14.15
N VAL A 88 9.60 -1.10 14.32
CA VAL A 88 8.64 -0.45 13.42
C VAL A 88 7.60 0.33 14.22
N ASP A 89 7.43 1.59 13.88
CA ASP A 89 6.34 2.43 14.36
C ASP A 89 5.28 2.59 13.27
N LEU A 90 4.01 2.59 13.66
CA LEU A 90 2.91 3.00 12.83
C LEU A 90 2.84 4.52 12.87
N VAL A 91 2.76 5.18 11.73
CA VAL A 91 2.61 6.63 11.63
C VAL A 91 1.37 6.98 10.81
N GLY A 92 0.65 7.98 11.30
CA GLY A 92 -0.54 8.47 10.63
C GLY A 92 -0.20 9.53 9.60
N ALA A 93 -0.84 9.43 8.45
CA ALA A 93 -0.69 10.37 7.36
C ALA A 93 -2.06 10.90 6.88
N THR A 94 -2.00 12.04 6.19
CA THR A 94 -3.15 12.70 5.57
C THR A 94 -2.89 12.83 4.07
N VAL A 95 -3.67 12.14 3.26
CA VAL A 95 -3.66 12.21 1.79
C VAL A 95 -4.67 13.24 1.32
N GLY A 96 -4.28 14.10 0.36
CA GLY A 96 -5.15 15.09 -0.26
C GLY A 96 -5.51 16.26 0.66
N GLU A 97 -6.62 16.93 0.35
CA GLU A 97 -7.12 18.13 1.06
C GLU A 97 -8.00 17.77 2.26
N SER A 98 -7.53 16.89 3.14
CA SER A 98 -8.23 16.58 4.38
C SER A 98 -7.91 17.63 5.47
N ALA A 99 -8.75 17.71 6.50
CA ALA A 99 -8.50 18.63 7.61
C ALA A 99 -7.15 18.35 8.28
N PRO A 100 -6.41 19.38 8.70
CA PRO A 100 -5.12 19.19 9.36
C PRO A 100 -5.23 18.24 10.56
N GLY A 101 -4.42 17.16 10.56
CA GLY A 101 -4.42 16.16 11.62
C GLY A 101 -5.47 15.06 11.46
N GLU A 102 -6.27 15.09 10.42
CA GLU A 102 -7.19 14.01 10.08
C GLU A 102 -6.43 12.85 9.44
N LEU A 103 -6.37 11.73 10.15
CA LEU A 103 -5.71 10.54 9.64
C LEU A 103 -6.60 9.84 8.60
N ASN A 104 -6.08 9.63 7.40
CA ASN A 104 -6.76 8.83 6.36
C ASN A 104 -5.83 7.84 5.68
N HIS A 105 -4.58 7.75 6.14
CA HIS A 105 -3.58 6.83 5.65
C HIS A 105 -2.66 6.34 6.79
N LEU A 106 -2.24 5.09 6.70
CA LEU A 106 -1.25 4.45 7.57
C LEU A 106 0.02 4.24 6.78
N ALA A 107 1.14 4.74 7.27
CA ALA A 107 2.49 4.42 6.81
C ALA A 107 3.34 3.85 7.95
N LEU A 108 4.54 3.40 7.65
CA LEU A 108 5.46 2.81 8.61
C LEU A 108 6.76 3.61 8.70
N LEU A 109 7.26 3.77 9.91
CA LEU A 109 8.60 4.23 10.17
C LEU A 109 9.45 3.07 10.69
N VAL A 110 10.44 2.65 9.90
CA VAL A 110 11.34 1.54 10.24
C VAL A 110 12.67 2.10 10.72
N HIS A 111 13.10 1.65 11.89
CA HIS A 111 14.33 2.15 12.53
C HIS A 111 15.50 1.20 12.25
N LEU A 112 16.47 1.71 11.51
CA LEU A 112 17.82 1.18 11.36
C LEU A 112 18.81 2.17 11.96
N ASP A 113 20.02 2.30 11.46
CA ASP A 113 20.97 3.37 11.86
C ASP A 113 20.36 4.76 11.64
N SER A 114 19.53 4.91 10.64
CA SER A 114 18.65 6.04 10.41
C SER A 114 17.21 5.55 10.13
N PRO A 115 16.17 6.38 10.35
CA PRO A 115 14.80 5.97 10.09
C PRO A 115 14.48 5.93 8.59
N TRP A 116 13.55 5.04 8.21
CA TRP A 116 13.07 4.81 6.85
C TRP A 116 11.55 4.91 6.79
N LEU A 117 11.04 5.66 5.84
CA LEU A 117 9.62 5.63 5.47
C LEU A 117 9.38 4.39 4.60
N ALA A 118 8.55 3.47 5.08
CA ALA A 118 8.13 2.29 4.36
C ALA A 118 6.60 2.34 4.19
N ASP A 119 6.13 2.26 2.95
CA ASP A 119 4.72 2.36 2.63
C ASP A 119 4.39 1.45 1.44
N VAL A 120 3.86 0.28 1.77
CA VAL A 120 3.42 -0.70 0.79
C VAL A 120 1.94 -0.55 0.42
N GLY A 121 1.23 0.35 1.08
CA GLY A 121 -0.22 0.52 0.98
C GLY A 121 -0.68 1.81 0.29
N PHE A 122 0.20 2.54 -0.41
CA PHE A 122 -0.19 3.80 -1.05
C PHE A 122 -0.78 3.60 -2.46
N GLY A 123 -0.54 2.44 -3.09
CA GLY A 123 -1.03 2.11 -4.43
C GLY A 123 -0.14 2.65 -5.56
N PHE A 124 0.37 3.86 -5.43
CA PHE A 124 1.30 4.52 -6.37
C PHE A 124 2.65 4.87 -5.72
N GLY A 125 2.97 4.20 -4.63
CA GLY A 125 4.19 4.42 -3.87
C GLY A 125 5.45 3.87 -4.56
N PRO A 126 6.62 4.14 -3.98
CA PRO A 126 7.88 3.66 -4.49
C PRO A 126 8.00 2.14 -4.30
N LEU A 127 8.81 1.49 -5.15
CA LEU A 127 9.09 0.05 -5.02
C LEU A 127 9.87 -0.30 -3.74
N GLU A 128 10.62 0.64 -3.20
CA GLU A 128 11.47 0.44 -2.03
C GLU A 128 11.23 1.55 -1.01
N PRO A 129 11.50 1.32 0.28
CA PRO A 129 11.38 2.34 1.29
C PRO A 129 12.36 3.49 1.02
N ILE A 130 12.01 4.68 1.51
CA ILE A 130 12.82 5.89 1.35
C ILE A 130 13.45 6.25 2.70
N ALA A 131 14.77 6.53 2.72
CA ALA A 131 15.41 7.04 3.91
C ALA A 131 14.73 8.35 4.36
N LEU A 132 14.40 8.49 5.64
CA LEU A 132 13.69 9.66 6.17
C LEU A 132 14.64 10.86 6.27
N ARG A 133 14.93 11.45 5.13
CA ARG A 133 15.72 12.68 4.95
C ARG A 133 15.14 13.51 3.82
N GLU A 134 15.27 14.81 3.91
CA GLU A 134 14.86 15.71 2.82
C GLU A 134 15.66 15.41 1.55
N GLY A 135 14.99 15.44 0.41
CA GLY A 135 15.57 15.22 -0.91
C GLY A 135 14.72 14.37 -1.83
N GLU A 136 15.29 14.01 -2.94
CA GLU A 136 14.65 13.21 -3.98
C GLU A 136 15.23 11.79 -4.04
N THR A 137 14.38 10.84 -4.38
CA THR A 137 14.75 9.44 -4.64
C THR A 137 14.09 9.00 -5.94
N THR A 138 14.89 8.60 -6.91
CA THR A 138 14.41 8.20 -8.24
C THR A 138 14.39 6.67 -8.37
N PHE A 139 13.27 6.16 -8.80
CA PHE A 139 13.03 4.77 -9.21
C PHE A 139 12.59 4.74 -10.67
N ALA A 140 12.46 3.55 -11.24
CA ALA A 140 11.96 3.41 -12.61
C ALA A 140 10.53 3.94 -12.81
N ALA A 141 9.74 3.99 -11.72
CA ALA A 141 8.38 4.55 -11.70
C ALA A 141 8.34 6.08 -11.62
N GLY A 142 9.48 6.75 -11.42
CA GLY A 142 9.60 8.21 -11.33
C GLY A 142 10.34 8.69 -10.08
N THR A 143 10.35 10.00 -9.86
CA THR A 143 11.05 10.65 -8.75
C THR A 143 10.07 11.00 -7.63
N PHE A 144 10.36 10.52 -6.43
CA PHE A 144 9.66 10.79 -5.18
C PHE A 144 10.45 11.79 -4.36
N ARG A 145 9.77 12.69 -3.65
CA ARG A 145 10.42 13.70 -2.83
C ARG A 145 9.94 13.64 -1.39
N LEU A 146 10.86 13.79 -0.46
CA LEU A 146 10.57 14.09 0.94
C LEU A 146 11.05 15.51 1.25
N SER A 147 10.16 16.32 1.79
CA SER A 147 10.48 17.65 2.31
C SER A 147 9.89 17.81 3.71
N ARG A 148 10.28 18.88 4.42
CA ARG A 148 9.87 19.09 5.79
C ARG A 148 9.42 20.52 6.04
N ASN A 149 8.33 20.68 6.79
CA ASN A 149 7.86 21.96 7.29
C ASN A 149 7.60 21.83 8.82
N GLY A 150 8.52 22.31 9.61
CA GLY A 150 8.48 22.13 11.07
C GLY A 150 8.59 20.64 11.45
N ASN A 151 7.55 20.09 12.09
CA ASN A 151 7.44 18.68 12.44
C ASN A 151 6.70 17.84 11.40
N LEU A 152 6.16 18.47 10.35
CA LEU A 152 5.48 17.79 9.25
C LEU A 152 6.47 17.37 8.18
N TRP A 153 6.39 16.12 7.79
CA TRP A 153 7.00 15.59 6.57
C TRP A 153 5.98 15.63 5.45
N ILE A 154 6.44 15.96 4.25
CA ILE A 154 5.64 16.01 3.02
C ILE A 154 6.25 14.98 2.09
N PHE A 155 5.46 14.00 1.71
CA PHE A 155 5.80 13.00 0.70
C PHE A 155 5.08 13.33 -0.60
N GLU A 156 5.85 13.50 -1.67
CA GLU A 156 5.37 13.82 -3.01
C GLU A 156 5.69 12.68 -3.97
N THR A 157 4.71 12.31 -4.79
CA THR A 157 4.84 11.29 -5.84
C THR A 157 5.20 11.93 -7.18
N PRO A 158 5.68 11.14 -8.17
CA PRO A 158 5.98 11.65 -9.51
C PRO A 158 4.77 12.30 -10.20
N GLY A 159 5.03 13.36 -10.95
CA GLY A 159 4.01 14.09 -11.72
C GLY A 159 2.99 14.79 -10.83
N GLU A 160 1.71 14.73 -11.22
CA GLU A 160 0.57 15.30 -10.46
C GLU A 160 -0.10 14.25 -9.56
N GLY A 161 0.62 13.17 -9.21
CA GLY A 161 0.08 12.13 -8.33
C GLY A 161 -0.20 12.66 -6.93
N PRO A 162 -1.11 12.00 -6.18
CA PRO A 162 -1.38 12.37 -4.80
C PRO A 162 -0.11 12.18 -3.96
N GLY A 163 0.12 13.08 -3.02
CA GLY A 163 1.09 12.92 -1.96
C GLY A 163 0.39 12.84 -0.61
N TYR A 164 1.16 12.84 0.47
CA TYR A 164 0.61 12.93 1.80
C TYR A 164 1.54 13.69 2.75
N VAL A 165 0.95 14.18 3.83
CA VAL A 165 1.69 14.76 4.94
C VAL A 165 1.61 13.86 6.16
N PHE A 166 2.69 13.79 6.94
CA PHE A 166 2.74 12.95 8.13
C PHE A 166 3.69 13.52 9.19
N THR A 167 3.58 13.00 10.40
CA THR A 167 4.56 13.23 11.47
C THR A 167 5.23 11.91 11.82
N THR A 168 6.39 11.98 12.45
CA THR A 168 7.10 10.78 12.95
C THR A 168 6.57 10.31 14.32
N GLN A 169 5.46 10.89 14.82
CA GLN A 169 4.87 10.48 16.08
C GLN A 169 4.24 9.09 15.94
N PRO A 170 4.69 8.10 16.72
CA PRO A 170 4.11 6.77 16.72
C PRO A 170 2.63 6.81 17.10
N ARG A 171 1.86 5.92 16.49
CA ARG A 171 0.44 5.72 16.76
C ARG A 171 0.17 4.26 17.12
N GLU A 172 -0.76 4.07 18.02
CA GLU A 172 -1.34 2.76 18.26
C GLU A 172 -2.31 2.39 17.12
N ARG A 173 -2.47 1.10 16.85
CA ARG A 173 -3.33 0.60 15.77
C ARG A 173 -4.74 1.16 15.84
N ASN A 174 -5.35 1.18 17.03
CA ASN A 174 -6.71 1.67 17.24
C ASN A 174 -6.92 3.14 16.86
N ALA A 175 -5.85 3.94 16.76
CA ALA A 175 -5.95 5.31 16.30
C ALA A 175 -6.40 5.42 14.82
N PHE A 176 -6.29 4.34 14.05
CA PHE A 176 -6.69 4.28 12.64
C PHE A 176 -8.12 3.76 12.44
N GLU A 177 -8.74 3.18 13.46
CA GLU A 177 -10.10 2.60 13.36
C GLU A 177 -11.16 3.63 12.94
N PRO A 178 -11.20 4.87 13.48
CA PRO A 178 -12.17 5.86 13.04
C PRO A 178 -12.01 6.22 11.56
N ALA A 179 -10.79 6.32 11.06
CA ALA A 179 -10.51 6.58 9.65
C ALA A 179 -10.91 5.39 8.77
N ASN A 180 -10.58 4.17 9.19
CA ASN A 180 -10.96 2.94 8.50
C ASN A 180 -12.49 2.81 8.37
N LEU A 181 -13.24 3.03 9.45
CA LEU A 181 -14.70 2.99 9.43
C LEU A 181 -15.31 4.09 8.55
N ARG A 182 -14.81 5.32 8.64
CA ARG A 182 -15.29 6.43 7.81
C ARG A 182 -15.03 6.16 6.34
N LEU A 183 -13.81 5.80 5.94
CA LEU A 183 -13.45 5.64 4.53
C LEU A 183 -14.20 4.49 3.84
N GLN A 184 -14.65 3.47 4.59
CA GLN A 184 -15.42 2.36 4.01
C GLN A 184 -16.94 2.59 4.02
N SER A 185 -17.46 3.60 4.73
CA SER A 185 -18.90 3.81 4.89
C SER A 185 -19.41 5.18 4.43
N ASP A 186 -18.55 6.21 4.38
CA ASP A 186 -18.93 7.56 3.94
C ASP A 186 -19.16 7.58 2.43
N GLY A 187 -20.34 8.02 2.00
CA GLY A 187 -20.67 8.16 0.58
C GLY A 187 -19.81 9.18 -0.18
N ALA A 188 -19.13 10.10 0.53
CA ALA A 188 -18.16 11.03 -0.05
C ALA A 188 -16.74 10.44 -0.14
N SER A 189 -16.50 9.25 0.41
CA SER A 189 -15.20 8.59 0.33
C SER A 189 -14.88 8.19 -1.12
N PRO A 190 -13.65 8.44 -1.60
CA PRO A 190 -13.24 7.98 -2.94
C PRO A 190 -13.29 6.45 -3.06
N PHE A 191 -13.22 5.73 -1.93
CA PHE A 191 -13.23 4.27 -1.91
C PHE A 191 -14.63 3.65 -1.97
N THR A 192 -15.70 4.43 -1.75
CA THR A 192 -17.08 3.97 -1.88
C THR A 192 -17.70 4.29 -3.24
N SER A 193 -17.03 5.12 -4.05
CA SER A 193 -17.54 5.59 -5.35
C SER A 193 -17.41 4.55 -6.47
N GLY A 194 -16.62 3.49 -6.26
CA GLY A 194 -16.42 2.41 -7.21
C GLY A 194 -15.11 1.65 -7.01
N PRO A 195 -14.88 0.59 -7.81
CA PRO A 195 -13.68 -0.22 -7.70
C PRO A 195 -12.42 0.56 -8.09
N PHE A 196 -11.42 0.45 -7.22
CA PHE A 196 -10.08 0.92 -7.47
C PHE A 196 -9.08 -0.19 -7.17
N VAL A 197 -8.26 -0.54 -8.16
CA VAL A 197 -7.21 -1.55 -8.03
C VAL A 197 -5.92 -1.00 -8.63
N ALA A 198 -4.83 -1.08 -7.89
CA ALA A 198 -3.51 -0.69 -8.39
C ALA A 198 -2.47 -1.78 -8.08
N ARG A 199 -1.51 -1.97 -8.98
CA ARG A 199 -0.41 -2.91 -8.80
C ARG A 199 0.88 -2.30 -9.31
N ALA A 200 1.90 -2.30 -8.47
CA ALA A 200 3.23 -1.86 -8.88
C ALA A 200 3.85 -2.85 -9.88
N LEU A 201 4.61 -2.32 -10.81
CA LEU A 201 5.47 -3.02 -11.75
C LEU A 201 6.91 -2.53 -11.59
N GLU A 202 7.87 -3.28 -12.11
CA GLU A 202 9.28 -2.88 -12.07
C GLU A 202 9.54 -1.53 -12.76
N ASP A 203 8.77 -1.20 -13.78
CA ASP A 203 8.91 -0.04 -14.63
C ASP A 203 7.76 0.98 -14.50
N GLY A 204 6.84 0.81 -13.54
CA GLY A 204 5.69 1.68 -13.38
C GLY A 204 4.56 1.02 -12.58
N TYR A 205 3.32 1.12 -13.08
CA TYR A 205 2.17 0.52 -12.42
C TYR A 205 1.01 0.22 -13.35
N LEU A 206 0.09 -0.63 -12.88
CA LEU A 206 -1.25 -0.81 -13.42
C LEU A 206 -2.25 -0.15 -12.47
N ALA A 207 -3.27 0.50 -13.03
CA ALA A 207 -4.40 1.02 -12.27
C ALA A 207 -5.71 0.71 -13.00
N LEU A 208 -6.72 0.37 -12.23
CA LEU A 208 -8.11 0.24 -12.66
C LEU A 208 -8.95 1.10 -11.72
N HIS A 209 -9.64 2.09 -12.28
CA HIS A 209 -10.59 2.92 -11.56
C HIS A 209 -11.94 2.86 -12.27
N ASN A 210 -12.93 2.31 -11.61
CA ASN A 210 -14.20 1.97 -12.24
C ASN A 210 -13.99 1.05 -13.46
N ALA A 211 -14.32 1.50 -14.66
CA ALA A 211 -14.09 0.79 -15.91
C ALA A 211 -12.81 1.22 -16.65
N GLU A 212 -12.09 2.22 -16.15
CA GLU A 212 -10.89 2.76 -16.81
C GLU A 212 -9.63 2.03 -16.34
N PHE A 213 -9.02 1.28 -17.28
CA PHE A 213 -7.74 0.62 -17.06
C PHE A 213 -6.59 1.46 -17.66
N VAL A 214 -5.52 1.60 -16.89
CA VAL A 214 -4.30 2.31 -17.31
C VAL A 214 -3.07 1.49 -16.95
N ARG A 215 -2.10 1.42 -17.86
CA ARG A 215 -0.72 1.02 -17.58
C ARG A 215 0.20 2.21 -17.75
N ARG A 216 1.01 2.48 -16.75
CA ARG A 216 2.07 3.50 -16.79
C ARG A 216 3.44 2.84 -16.84
N ARG A 217 4.38 3.49 -17.54
CA ARG A 217 5.81 3.18 -17.52
C ARG A 217 6.55 4.49 -17.29
N GLY A 218 7.13 4.67 -16.08
CA GLY A 218 7.58 5.99 -15.66
C GLY A 218 6.45 7.02 -15.80
N ASP A 219 6.72 8.12 -16.49
CA ASP A 219 5.76 9.19 -16.74
C ASP A 219 4.84 8.93 -17.96
N ASP A 220 5.08 7.86 -18.74
CA ASP A 220 4.33 7.56 -19.94
C ASP A 220 3.10 6.68 -19.67
N THR A 221 1.96 7.01 -20.30
CA THR A 221 0.81 6.12 -20.39
C THR A 221 0.99 5.21 -21.62
N VAL A 222 1.33 3.94 -21.37
CA VAL A 222 1.59 2.98 -22.46
C VAL A 222 0.36 2.16 -22.87
N GLU A 223 -0.69 2.13 -22.04
CA GLU A 223 -1.98 1.52 -22.33
C GLU A 223 -3.08 2.27 -21.55
N ARG A 224 -4.18 2.57 -22.25
CA ARG A 224 -5.42 3.08 -21.62
C ARG A 224 -6.62 2.48 -22.39
N ARG A 225 -7.57 1.95 -21.64
CA ARG A 225 -8.81 1.44 -22.21
C ARG A 225 -9.96 1.45 -21.22
N THR A 226 -11.17 1.58 -21.72
CA THR A 226 -12.40 1.40 -20.95
C THR A 226 -12.87 -0.04 -21.09
N LEU A 227 -13.17 -0.70 -19.98
CA LEU A 227 -13.70 -2.06 -19.95
C LEU A 227 -15.16 -2.06 -20.41
N ARG A 228 -15.56 -3.11 -21.13
CA ARG A 228 -16.89 -3.22 -21.78
C ARG A 228 -17.96 -3.77 -20.83
N ASP A 229 -17.59 -4.70 -19.97
CA ASP A 229 -18.51 -5.45 -19.11
C ASP A 229 -17.81 -6.10 -17.91
N GLY A 230 -18.60 -6.75 -17.05
CA GLY A 230 -18.10 -7.40 -15.84
C GLY A 230 -17.22 -8.63 -16.10
N ASP A 231 -17.33 -9.30 -17.26
CA ASP A 231 -16.48 -10.45 -17.60
C ASP A 231 -15.06 -9.97 -17.93
N GLU A 232 -14.94 -8.89 -18.71
CA GLU A 232 -13.65 -8.25 -18.98
C GLU A 232 -13.02 -7.69 -17.70
N PHE A 233 -13.83 -7.14 -16.80
CA PHE A 233 -13.38 -6.67 -15.50
C PHE A 233 -12.78 -7.83 -14.66
N ARG A 234 -13.51 -8.94 -14.54
CA ARG A 234 -13.02 -10.12 -13.79
C ARG A 234 -11.77 -10.73 -14.43
N ALA A 235 -11.74 -10.88 -15.74
CA ALA A 235 -10.56 -11.37 -16.46
C ALA A 235 -9.33 -10.49 -16.19
N LEU A 236 -9.49 -9.17 -16.24
CA LEU A 236 -8.42 -8.21 -15.96
C LEU A 236 -7.88 -8.32 -14.54
N LEU A 237 -8.77 -8.47 -13.54
CA LEU A 237 -8.35 -8.65 -12.13
C LEU A 237 -7.46 -9.88 -11.96
N VAL A 238 -7.78 -10.97 -12.61
CA VAL A 238 -7.00 -12.22 -12.54
C VAL A 238 -5.69 -12.09 -13.31
N GLU A 239 -5.76 -11.71 -14.58
CA GLU A 239 -4.63 -11.78 -15.51
C GLU A 239 -3.58 -10.69 -15.26
N ARG A 240 -4.03 -9.49 -14.92
CA ARG A 240 -3.15 -8.33 -14.82
C ARG A 240 -2.82 -7.96 -13.36
N PHE A 241 -3.79 -8.08 -12.46
CA PHE A 241 -3.60 -7.75 -11.05
C PHE A 241 -3.24 -8.96 -10.19
N GLY A 242 -3.41 -10.19 -10.69
CA GLY A 242 -3.08 -11.42 -9.96
C GLY A 242 -4.03 -11.72 -8.80
N LEU A 243 -5.25 -11.21 -8.86
CA LEU A 243 -6.29 -11.50 -7.88
C LEU A 243 -6.91 -12.89 -8.17
N PRO A 244 -7.43 -13.60 -7.15
CA PRO A 244 -8.00 -14.94 -7.34
C PRO A 244 -9.27 -14.91 -8.21
N ALA A 245 -9.41 -15.93 -9.06
CA ALA A 245 -10.58 -16.06 -9.96
C ALA A 245 -11.92 -16.23 -9.20
N ALA A 246 -11.88 -16.76 -7.99
CA ALA A 246 -13.07 -16.92 -7.13
C ALA A 246 -13.51 -15.61 -6.45
N LEU A 247 -12.90 -14.48 -6.82
CA LEU A 247 -13.31 -13.18 -6.31
C LEU A 247 -14.67 -12.80 -6.90
N GLU A 248 -15.68 -12.77 -6.06
CA GLU A 248 -16.98 -12.18 -6.42
C GLU A 248 -16.83 -10.64 -6.50
N VAL A 249 -17.21 -10.03 -7.58
CA VAL A 249 -17.16 -8.58 -7.85
C VAL A 249 -18.42 -8.15 -8.58
#